data_8542775875903480a486320b55ac9ec0
#
_entry.id   8542775875903480a486320b55ac9ec0
#
_cell.length_a   1.000
_cell.length_b   1.000
_cell.length_c   1.000
_cell.angle_alpha   90.00
_cell.angle_beta   90.00
_cell.angle_gamma   90.00
#
_symmetry.space_group_name_H-M   'P 1'
#
loop_
_entity.id
_entity.type
_entity.pdbx_description
1 polymer ?
#
loop_
_entity_poly.entity_id
_entity_poly.type
_entity_poly.pdbx_seq_one_letter_code
_entity_poly.pdbx_strand_id
1 'polypeptide(L)'
;MNSFDIILISITGFIVLIGLILGLTRGGRFFLTLAGSLSISTFIMIPVMKIINEQEWFTNLANLFLGRDILSIVFYFALLGLCTLVVHFILHLIFKFIGSAVKDEKFASHIGGLFLGLVNAALLFLAILLVLDFMHEKIEVRSLDQIYSSFFYNYLKPVLTFVNGGN
;
A
#
# COMPACT_ATOMS: atom_id res chain seq x y z
N MET A 1 6.76 -20.48 -7.78
CA MET A 1 6.33 -19.70 -6.61
C MET A 1 7.38 -19.86 -5.53
N ASN A 2 7.88 -18.77 -5.01
CA ASN A 2 8.82 -18.76 -3.89
C ASN A 2 8.09 -18.43 -2.56
N SER A 3 8.82 -18.45 -1.44
CA SER A 3 8.22 -18.16 -0.11
C SER A 3 7.58 -16.76 -0.04
N PHE A 4 8.11 -15.80 -0.78
CA PHE A 4 7.56 -14.46 -0.87
C PHE A 4 6.17 -14.45 -1.54
N ASP A 5 6.00 -15.19 -2.64
CA ASP A 5 4.70 -15.32 -3.31
C ASP A 5 3.63 -15.87 -2.37
N ILE A 6 4.00 -16.89 -1.55
CA ILE A 6 3.09 -17.51 -0.58
C ILE A 6 2.66 -16.51 0.50
N ILE A 7 3.60 -15.75 1.06
CA ILE A 7 3.32 -14.73 2.07
C ILE A 7 2.37 -13.67 1.49
N LEU A 8 2.65 -13.21 0.28
CA LEU A 8 1.88 -12.17 -0.38
C LEU A 8 0.43 -12.62 -0.66
N ILE A 9 0.24 -13.85 -1.16
CA ILE A 9 -1.08 -14.45 -1.35
C ILE A 9 -1.80 -14.60 -0.01
N SER A 10 -1.09 -15.01 1.04
CA SER A 10 -1.70 -15.20 2.36
C SER A 10 -2.22 -13.89 2.94
N ILE A 11 -1.44 -12.80 2.85
CA ILE A 11 -1.87 -11.47 3.31
C ILE A 11 -3.08 -10.97 2.52
N THR A 12 -3.01 -11.05 1.18
CA THR A 12 -4.12 -10.58 0.33
C THR A 12 -5.36 -11.43 0.50
N GLY A 13 -5.22 -12.75 0.60
CA GLY A 13 -6.32 -13.67 0.89
C GLY A 13 -6.99 -13.39 2.24
N PHE A 14 -6.21 -13.07 3.27
CA PHE A 14 -6.72 -12.69 4.59
C PHE A 14 -7.58 -11.42 4.54
N ILE A 15 -7.20 -10.41 3.76
CA ILE A 15 -7.99 -9.19 3.57
C ILE A 15 -9.32 -9.48 2.90
N VAL A 16 -9.32 -10.34 1.88
CA VAL A 16 -10.55 -10.77 1.21
C VAL A 16 -11.49 -11.49 2.18
N LEU A 17 -10.94 -12.41 2.99
CA LEU A 17 -11.71 -13.13 4.01
C LEU A 17 -12.30 -12.19 5.06
N ILE A 18 -11.54 -11.21 5.53
CA ILE A 18 -12.06 -10.17 6.43
C ILE A 18 -13.23 -9.43 5.78
N GLY A 19 -13.08 -9.02 4.51
CA GLY A 19 -14.16 -8.37 3.76
C GLY A 19 -15.41 -9.22 3.67
N LEU A 20 -15.25 -10.54 3.41
CA LEU A 20 -16.37 -11.48 3.32
C LEU A 20 -17.05 -11.71 4.68
N ILE A 21 -16.26 -11.98 5.74
CA ILE A 21 -16.79 -12.34 7.05
C ILE A 21 -17.41 -11.15 7.77
N LEU A 22 -16.68 -10.04 7.82
CA LEU A 22 -17.13 -8.83 8.52
C LEU A 22 -18.07 -7.97 7.66
N GLY A 23 -18.04 -8.14 6.34
CA GLY A 23 -18.84 -7.32 5.43
C GLY A 23 -18.59 -5.82 5.63
N LEU A 24 -19.64 -5.01 5.46
CA LEU A 24 -19.62 -3.57 5.72
C LEU A 24 -20.01 -3.20 7.16
N THR A 25 -19.85 -4.11 8.12
CA THR A 25 -20.01 -3.81 9.55
C THR A 25 -18.98 -2.75 10.01
N ARG A 26 -19.13 -2.24 11.22
CA ARG A 26 -18.21 -1.25 11.78
C ARG A 26 -16.75 -1.74 11.78
N GLY A 27 -16.54 -3.00 12.15
CA GLY A 27 -15.19 -3.63 12.15
C GLY A 27 -14.65 -3.85 10.74
N GLY A 28 -15.47 -4.40 9.84
CA GLY A 28 -15.09 -4.62 8.44
C GLY A 28 -14.72 -3.32 7.73
N ARG A 29 -15.52 -2.27 7.91
CA ARG A 29 -15.22 -0.93 7.37
C ARG A 29 -13.90 -0.38 7.88
N PHE A 30 -13.60 -0.53 9.17
CA PHE A 30 -12.33 -0.07 9.72
C PHE A 30 -11.14 -0.77 9.03
N PHE A 31 -11.17 -2.10 8.91
CA PHE A 31 -10.11 -2.85 8.24
C PHE A 31 -9.97 -2.49 6.76
N LEU A 32 -11.08 -2.39 6.05
CA LEU A 32 -11.08 -2.05 4.63
C LEU A 32 -10.57 -0.62 4.39
N THR A 33 -10.95 0.33 5.25
CA THR A 33 -10.44 1.71 5.14
C THR A 33 -8.97 1.79 5.50
N LEU A 34 -8.49 1.02 6.47
CA LEU A 34 -7.08 0.98 6.84
C LEU A 34 -6.21 0.42 5.70
N ALA A 35 -6.59 -0.74 5.15
CA ALA A 35 -5.87 -1.35 4.04
C ALA A 35 -5.89 -0.46 2.78
N GLY A 36 -7.05 0.12 2.46
CA GLY A 36 -7.20 1.03 1.32
C GLY A 36 -6.41 2.33 1.50
N SER A 37 -6.41 2.91 2.70
CA SER A 37 -5.65 4.13 2.97
C SER A 37 -4.14 3.90 2.87
N LEU A 38 -3.64 2.78 3.38
CA LEU A 38 -2.22 2.43 3.25
C LEU A 38 -1.81 2.28 1.77
N SER A 39 -2.64 1.58 0.99
CA SER A 39 -2.38 1.38 -0.44
C SER A 39 -2.37 2.69 -1.21
N ILE A 40 -3.41 3.51 -1.05
CA ILE A 40 -3.53 4.81 -1.72
C ILE A 40 -2.37 5.73 -1.32
N SER A 41 -2.03 5.77 -0.03
CA SER A 41 -0.92 6.58 0.47
C SER A 41 0.43 6.16 -0.13
N THR A 42 0.65 4.86 -0.33
CA THR A 42 1.85 4.34 -0.99
C THR A 42 1.95 4.87 -2.43
N PHE A 43 0.86 4.82 -3.20
CA PHE A 43 0.83 5.35 -4.57
C PHE A 43 1.11 6.85 -4.64
N ILE A 44 0.66 7.61 -3.63
CA ILE A 44 0.91 9.05 -3.55
C ILE A 44 2.35 9.34 -3.14
N MET A 45 2.88 8.57 -2.17
CA MET A 45 4.19 8.88 -1.56
C MET A 45 5.38 8.56 -2.46
N ILE A 46 5.28 7.57 -3.33
CA ILE A 46 6.39 7.23 -4.23
C ILE A 46 6.78 8.41 -5.14
N PRO A 47 5.86 9.00 -5.93
CA PRO A 47 6.20 10.17 -6.73
C PRO A 47 6.57 11.39 -5.89
N VAL A 48 5.95 11.59 -4.72
CA VAL A 48 6.31 12.68 -3.80
C VAL A 48 7.76 12.54 -3.32
N MET A 49 8.20 11.33 -2.97
CA MET A 49 9.58 11.10 -2.54
C MET A 49 10.60 11.31 -3.67
N LYS A 50 10.24 11.05 -4.93
CA LYS A 50 11.10 11.40 -6.06
C LYS A 50 11.35 12.91 -6.10
N ILE A 51 10.28 13.69 -6.02
CA ILE A 51 10.36 15.17 -6.03
C ILE A 51 11.18 15.66 -4.81
N ILE A 52 10.96 15.10 -3.62
CA ILE A 52 11.71 15.49 -2.39
C ILE A 52 13.20 15.19 -2.54
N ASN A 53 13.54 14.02 -3.07
CA ASN A 53 14.93 13.60 -3.24
C ASN A 53 15.72 14.48 -4.23
N GLU A 54 15.05 15.20 -5.11
CA GLU A 54 15.67 16.13 -6.07
C GLU A 54 15.92 17.53 -5.48
N GLN A 55 15.37 17.81 -4.28
CA GLN A 55 15.50 19.12 -3.66
C GLN A 55 16.87 19.32 -2.98
N GLU A 56 17.47 20.49 -3.19
CA GLU A 56 18.78 20.83 -2.59
C GLU A 56 18.77 20.78 -1.06
N TRP A 57 17.69 21.27 -0.42
CA TRP A 57 17.56 21.25 1.04
C TRP A 57 17.60 19.82 1.59
N PHE A 58 16.99 18.86 0.87
CA PHE A 58 16.99 17.45 1.27
C PHE A 58 18.39 16.85 1.16
N THR A 59 19.11 17.17 0.07
CA THR A 59 20.50 16.73 -0.12
C THR A 59 21.42 17.29 0.98
N ASN A 60 21.25 18.55 1.34
CA ASN A 60 22.01 19.17 2.43
C ASN A 60 21.72 18.53 3.78
N LEU A 61 20.45 18.23 4.06
CA LEU A 61 20.05 17.53 5.28
C LEU A 61 20.62 16.10 5.33
N ALA A 62 20.62 15.40 4.20
CA ALA A 62 21.15 14.06 4.09
C ALA A 62 22.65 13.99 4.40
N ASN A 63 23.41 14.98 3.92
CA ASN A 63 24.84 15.08 4.17
C ASN A 63 25.19 15.35 5.65
N LEU A 64 24.25 15.98 6.40
CA LEU A 64 24.46 16.30 7.81
C LEU A 64 24.18 15.12 8.77
N PHE A 65 23.28 14.21 8.43
CA PHE A 65 22.77 13.23 9.40
C PHE A 65 23.09 11.77 9.10
N LEU A 66 22.57 11.17 8.05
CA LEU A 66 22.52 9.71 7.93
C LEU A 66 22.86 9.19 6.53
N GLY A 67 23.25 10.07 5.62
CA GLY A 67 23.35 9.72 4.21
C GLY A 67 21.97 9.72 3.51
N ARG A 68 22.01 9.92 2.19
CA ARG A 68 20.83 10.20 1.38
C ARG A 68 19.80 9.05 1.38
N ASP A 69 20.28 7.82 1.30
CA ASP A 69 19.39 6.67 1.15
C ASP A 69 18.62 6.34 2.44
N ILE A 70 19.31 6.36 3.58
CA ILE A 70 18.67 6.12 4.89
C ILE A 70 17.67 7.24 5.20
N LEU A 71 18.05 8.49 4.93
CA LEU A 71 17.16 9.63 5.15
C LEU A 71 15.91 9.54 4.26
N SER A 72 16.06 9.14 3.00
CA SER A 72 14.93 8.92 2.08
C SER A 72 13.95 7.88 2.61
N ILE A 73 14.44 6.78 3.18
CA ILE A 73 13.60 5.73 3.75
C ILE A 73 12.86 6.23 4.99
N VAL A 74 13.56 6.91 5.89
CA VAL A 74 12.94 7.46 7.11
C VAL A 74 11.84 8.46 6.75
N PHE A 75 12.11 9.38 5.82
CA PHE A 75 11.13 10.35 5.32
C PHE A 75 9.96 9.67 4.64
N TYR A 76 10.22 8.66 3.80
CA TYR A 76 9.15 7.89 3.17
C TYR A 76 8.18 7.31 4.19
N PHE A 77 8.66 6.60 5.21
CA PHE A 77 7.80 5.99 6.20
C PHE A 77 7.10 7.02 7.10
N ALA A 78 7.76 8.13 7.46
CA ALA A 78 7.15 9.21 8.22
C ALA A 78 5.99 9.87 7.45
N LEU A 79 6.23 10.22 6.19
CA LEU A 79 5.21 10.83 5.32
C LEU A 79 4.12 9.83 4.95
N LEU A 80 4.46 8.55 4.72
CA LEU A 80 3.49 7.50 4.49
C LEU A 80 2.53 7.35 5.66
N GLY A 81 3.04 7.35 6.89
CA GLY A 81 2.22 7.31 8.11
C GLY A 81 1.26 8.50 8.19
N LEU A 82 1.77 9.72 7.97
CA LEU A 82 0.95 10.93 7.99
C LEU A 82 -0.12 10.91 6.89
N CYS A 83 0.25 10.58 5.66
CA CYS A 83 -0.66 10.48 4.54
C CYS A 83 -1.73 9.40 4.79
N THR A 84 -1.33 8.25 5.34
CA THR A 84 -2.26 7.17 5.69
C THR A 84 -3.31 7.63 6.69
N LEU A 85 -2.94 8.41 7.70
CA LEU A 85 -3.90 8.97 8.66
C LEU A 85 -4.92 9.89 7.98
N VAL A 86 -4.47 10.78 7.10
CA VAL A 86 -5.35 11.70 6.38
C VAL A 86 -6.29 10.93 5.44
N VAL A 87 -5.75 10.02 4.63
CA VAL A 87 -6.54 9.20 3.69
C VAL A 87 -7.51 8.30 4.45
N HIS A 88 -7.07 7.71 5.58
CA HIS A 88 -7.94 6.89 6.43
C HIS A 88 -9.13 7.69 6.96
N PHE A 89 -8.90 8.90 7.43
CA PHE A 89 -9.97 9.77 7.89
C PHE A 89 -10.99 10.08 6.77
N ILE A 90 -10.51 10.43 5.57
CA ILE A 90 -11.36 10.70 4.41
C ILE A 90 -12.18 9.46 4.03
N LEU A 91 -11.52 8.30 3.88
CA LEU A 91 -12.20 7.05 3.56
C LEU A 91 -13.20 6.64 4.64
N HIS A 92 -12.85 6.83 5.92
CA HIS A 92 -13.77 6.55 7.02
C HIS A 92 -15.06 7.38 6.93
N LEU A 93 -14.95 8.66 6.58
CA LEU A 93 -16.13 9.51 6.35
C LEU A 93 -16.96 8.99 5.17
N ILE A 94 -16.34 8.68 4.04
CA ILE A 94 -17.02 8.15 2.85
C ILE A 94 -17.77 6.86 3.21
N PHE A 95 -17.09 5.90 3.86
CA PHE A 95 -17.69 4.63 4.25
C PHE A 95 -18.78 4.77 5.34
N LYS A 96 -18.71 5.81 6.17
CA LYS A 96 -19.79 6.12 7.11
C LYS A 96 -21.06 6.50 6.38
N PHE A 97 -20.97 7.29 5.31
CA PHE A 97 -22.13 7.65 4.48
C PHE A 97 -22.68 6.43 3.72
N ILE A 98 -21.84 5.65 3.06
CA ILE A 98 -22.25 4.44 2.34
C ILE A 98 -22.89 3.42 3.30
N GLY A 99 -22.29 3.20 4.46
CA GLY A 99 -22.80 2.24 5.44
C GLY A 99 -24.12 2.65 6.08
N SER A 100 -24.50 3.93 6.05
CA SER A 100 -25.82 4.37 6.48
C SER A 100 -26.92 4.00 5.47
N ALA A 101 -26.56 3.90 4.19
CA ALA A 101 -27.49 3.52 3.11
C ALA A 101 -27.74 2.00 3.02
N VAL A 102 -26.82 1.16 3.54
CA VAL A 102 -26.86 -0.32 3.43
C VAL A 102 -27.35 -0.99 4.73
N LYS A 103 -27.89 -0.24 5.67
CA LYS A 103 -28.17 -0.71 7.04
C LYS A 103 -29.10 -1.91 7.15
N ASP A 104 -29.98 -2.16 6.20
CA ASP A 104 -31.09 -3.10 6.34
C ASP A 104 -30.92 -4.44 5.63
N GLU A 105 -29.84 -4.63 4.83
CA GLU A 105 -29.60 -5.87 4.10
C GLU A 105 -28.26 -6.54 4.48
N LYS A 106 -28.32 -7.52 5.37
CA LYS A 106 -27.14 -8.29 5.77
C LYS A 106 -26.39 -8.90 4.58
N PHE A 107 -27.12 -9.45 3.60
CA PHE A 107 -26.55 -10.06 2.42
C PHE A 107 -25.77 -9.06 1.53
N ALA A 108 -26.37 -7.90 1.25
CA ALA A 108 -25.72 -6.83 0.50
C ALA A 108 -24.45 -6.31 1.21
N SER A 109 -24.46 -6.30 2.55
CA SER A 109 -23.29 -5.93 3.34
C SER A 109 -22.12 -6.90 3.16
N HIS A 110 -22.35 -8.21 3.11
CA HIS A 110 -21.29 -9.21 2.92
C HIS A 110 -20.76 -9.22 1.47
N ILE A 111 -21.62 -9.10 0.48
CA ILE A 111 -21.20 -8.99 -0.93
C ILE A 111 -20.39 -7.70 -1.16
N GLY A 112 -20.88 -6.57 -0.63
CA GLY A 112 -20.14 -5.31 -0.69
C GLY A 112 -18.77 -5.39 0.00
N GLY A 113 -18.71 -6.06 1.16
CA GLY A 113 -17.47 -6.32 1.88
C GLY A 113 -16.50 -7.21 1.11
N LEU A 114 -17.00 -8.26 0.44
CA LEU A 114 -16.19 -9.12 -0.41
C LEU A 114 -15.59 -8.33 -1.59
N PHE A 115 -16.42 -7.57 -2.30
CA PHE A 115 -15.97 -6.77 -3.44
C PHE A 115 -14.89 -5.75 -3.04
N LEU A 116 -15.14 -5.00 -1.97
CA LEU A 116 -14.16 -4.04 -1.43
C LEU A 116 -12.92 -4.73 -0.89
N GLY A 117 -13.07 -5.92 -0.30
CA GLY A 117 -11.95 -6.75 0.13
C GLY A 117 -11.05 -7.16 -1.04
N LEU A 118 -11.63 -7.57 -2.16
CA LEU A 118 -10.89 -7.90 -3.40
C LEU A 118 -10.14 -6.69 -3.97
N VAL A 119 -10.81 -5.54 -4.06
CA VAL A 119 -10.19 -4.30 -4.53
C VAL A 119 -9.03 -3.89 -3.62
N ASN A 120 -9.24 -3.88 -2.31
CA ASN A 120 -8.19 -3.54 -1.35
C ASN A 120 -7.04 -4.55 -1.35
N ALA A 121 -7.32 -5.83 -1.51
CA ALA A 121 -6.30 -6.86 -1.61
C ALA A 121 -5.41 -6.64 -2.84
N ALA A 122 -6.00 -6.35 -3.99
CA ALA A 122 -5.26 -6.04 -5.22
C ALA A 122 -4.41 -4.76 -5.07
N LEU A 123 -4.98 -3.70 -4.49
CA LEU A 123 -4.27 -2.44 -4.24
C LEU A 123 -3.13 -2.61 -3.23
N LEU A 124 -3.36 -3.34 -2.15
CA LEU A 124 -2.32 -3.60 -1.14
C LEU A 124 -1.19 -4.47 -1.70
N PHE A 125 -1.56 -5.48 -2.50
CA PHE A 125 -0.59 -6.31 -3.20
C PHE A 125 0.35 -5.46 -4.05
N LEU A 126 -0.20 -4.56 -4.86
CA LEU A 126 0.57 -3.67 -5.70
C LEU A 126 1.38 -2.66 -4.87
N ALA A 127 0.80 -2.12 -3.78
CA ALA A 127 1.49 -1.21 -2.87
C ALA A 127 2.71 -1.86 -2.21
N ILE A 128 2.59 -3.13 -1.75
CA ILE A 128 3.73 -3.87 -1.19
C ILE A 128 4.86 -3.99 -2.22
N LEU A 129 4.54 -4.37 -3.44
CA LEU A 129 5.56 -4.49 -4.50
C LEU A 129 6.24 -3.15 -4.80
N LEU A 130 5.48 -2.05 -4.83
CA LEU A 130 6.02 -0.70 -5.03
C LEU A 130 6.95 -0.26 -3.91
N VAL A 131 6.60 -0.54 -2.65
CA VAL A 131 7.47 -0.24 -1.49
C VAL A 131 8.76 -1.03 -1.57
N LEU A 132 8.69 -2.31 -1.92
CA LEU A 132 9.85 -3.17 -2.05
C LEU A 132 10.76 -2.72 -3.19
N ASP A 133 10.20 -2.32 -4.32
CA ASP A 133 10.93 -1.77 -5.46
C ASP A 133 11.64 -0.46 -5.08
N PHE A 134 10.94 0.45 -4.40
CA PHE A 134 11.52 1.68 -3.85
C PHE A 134 12.66 1.41 -2.86
N MET A 135 12.48 0.45 -1.95
CA MET A 135 13.52 0.09 -0.98
C MET A 135 14.74 -0.54 -1.63
N HIS A 136 14.54 -1.38 -2.65
CA HIS A 136 15.65 -2.00 -3.36
C HIS A 136 16.51 -0.98 -4.10
N GLU A 137 15.90 0.04 -4.69
CA GLU A 137 16.65 1.13 -5.32
C GLU A 137 17.57 1.87 -4.33
N LYS A 138 17.24 1.84 -3.03
CA LYS A 138 17.94 2.58 -1.98
C LYS A 138 18.90 1.74 -1.14
N ILE A 139 18.65 0.45 -1.01
CA ILE A 139 19.45 -0.45 -0.19
C ILE A 139 19.69 -1.75 -0.97
N GLU A 140 20.94 -2.11 -1.20
CA GLU A 140 21.33 -3.43 -1.69
C GLU A 140 21.13 -4.48 -0.58
N VAL A 141 19.93 -4.99 -0.44
CA VAL A 141 19.62 -6.05 0.52
C VAL A 141 19.53 -7.38 -0.22
N ARG A 142 20.49 -8.26 0.04
CA ARG A 142 20.60 -9.61 -0.55
C ARG A 142 19.31 -10.46 -0.43
N SER A 143 18.50 -10.20 0.61
CA SER A 143 17.23 -10.89 0.79
C SER A 143 16.14 -10.47 -0.21
N LEU A 144 16.33 -9.34 -0.88
CA LEU A 144 15.37 -8.83 -1.89
C LEU A 144 15.53 -9.57 -3.24
N ASP A 145 16.62 -10.29 -3.48
CA ASP A 145 16.79 -11.10 -4.69
C ASP A 145 15.68 -12.16 -4.86
N GLN A 146 15.13 -12.65 -3.74
CA GLN A 146 13.99 -13.57 -3.77
C GLN A 146 12.71 -12.90 -4.27
N ILE A 147 12.56 -11.59 -4.10
CA ILE A 147 11.41 -10.82 -4.57
C ILE A 147 11.47 -10.68 -6.09
N TYR A 148 12.64 -10.41 -6.65
CA TYR A 148 12.83 -10.29 -8.09
C TYR A 148 12.69 -11.62 -8.83
N SER A 149 12.91 -12.74 -8.14
CA SER A 149 12.61 -14.09 -8.65
C SER A 149 11.14 -14.49 -8.45
N SER A 150 10.32 -13.64 -7.82
CA SER A 150 8.91 -13.86 -7.61
C SER A 150 8.14 -13.85 -8.93
N PHE A 151 7.19 -14.79 -9.06
CA PHE A 151 6.29 -14.86 -10.20
C PHE A 151 5.49 -13.55 -10.36
N PHE A 152 4.94 -13.06 -9.27
CA PHE A 152 4.09 -11.86 -9.27
C PHE A 152 4.88 -10.60 -9.57
N TYR A 153 6.09 -10.45 -9.03
CA TYR A 153 6.94 -9.30 -9.34
C TYR A 153 7.23 -9.23 -10.84
N ASN A 154 7.64 -10.34 -11.44
CA ASN A 154 7.97 -10.38 -12.87
C ASN A 154 6.75 -10.10 -13.75
N TYR A 155 5.57 -10.60 -13.36
CA TYR A 155 4.33 -10.36 -14.09
C TYR A 155 3.88 -8.90 -14.02
N LEU A 156 4.08 -8.24 -12.87
CA LEU A 156 3.65 -6.86 -12.64
C LEU A 156 4.75 -5.82 -12.93
N LYS A 157 5.95 -6.24 -13.24
CA LYS A 157 7.07 -5.35 -13.55
C LYS A 157 6.74 -4.22 -14.54
N PRO A 158 5.98 -4.45 -15.65
CA PRO A 158 5.60 -3.37 -16.55
C PRO A 158 4.72 -2.30 -15.88
N VAL A 159 3.84 -2.70 -14.95
CA VAL A 159 2.98 -1.78 -14.20
C VAL A 159 3.82 -0.99 -13.18
N LEU A 160 4.73 -1.66 -12.50
CA LEU A 160 5.63 -1.03 -11.53
C LEU A 160 6.53 0.02 -12.20
N THR A 161 7.12 -0.30 -13.34
CA THR A 161 7.92 0.65 -14.12
C THR A 161 7.10 1.84 -14.59
N PHE A 162 5.86 1.64 -15.03
CA PHE A 162 4.96 2.73 -15.42
C PHE A 162 4.66 3.68 -14.23
N VAL A 163 4.31 3.12 -13.07
CA VAL A 163 4.00 3.91 -11.85
C VAL A 163 5.26 4.63 -11.34
N ASN A 164 6.42 3.99 -11.44
CA ASN A 164 7.70 4.58 -11.04
C ASN A 164 8.24 5.62 -12.04
N GLY A 165 7.49 5.94 -13.11
CA GLY A 165 7.90 6.92 -14.12
C GLY A 165 9.12 6.44 -14.91
N GLY A 166 9.12 5.14 -15.27
CA GLY A 166 10.18 4.54 -16.06
C GLY A 166 10.34 5.23 -17.43
N ASN A 167 11.55 5.66 -17.67
CA ASN A 167 12.08 5.94 -18.99
C ASN A 167 12.46 4.63 -19.66
#